data_474d814b1d611bbe47eedb74d91fd3a5
#
_entry.id   474d814b1d611bbe47eedb74d91fd3a5
#
_cell.length_a   1.000
_cell.length_b   1.000
_cell.length_c   1.000
_cell.angle_alpha   90.00
_cell.angle_beta   90.00
_cell.angle_gamma   90.00
#
_symmetry.space_group_name_H-M   'P 1'
#
loop_
_entity.id
_entity.type
_entity.pdbx_description
1 polymer ?
#
loop_
_entity_poly.entity_id
_entity_poly.type
_entity_poly.pdbx_seq_one_letter_code
_entity_poly.pdbx_strand_id
1 'polypeptide(L)'
;MRSLLPLLALAACGGDDHSLPPEDFGGCDGIVEAVPNEAGVHMPVGTHIDWSSNPPAIGAHYATWAGWDRHYQSLDRAYYVHNLEHGGIVLLYNCPGGCPDVVESLLDVVRTAKVDTTCEGVVKNRMLVVQDPLMPAEVQVAAVAWGQVYTASCFDPYVAKFARTRYRRGPEDLCNDGVPMSGALISFPE
;
A
#
# COMPACT_ATOMS: atom_id res chain seq x y z
N MET A 1 59.52 -26.44 16.31
CA MET A 1 58.79 -25.18 16.50
C MET A 1 57.86 -24.93 15.30
N ARG A 2 56.57 -25.21 15.47
CA ARG A 2 55.55 -25.01 14.40
C ARG A 2 54.77 -23.74 14.78
N SER A 3 54.92 -22.71 13.93
CA SER A 3 54.25 -21.44 14.06
C SER A 3 52.80 -21.60 13.59
N LEU A 4 51.83 -21.34 14.47
CA LEU A 4 50.41 -21.27 14.16
C LEU A 4 50.09 -19.81 13.83
N LEU A 5 49.73 -19.54 12.58
CA LEU A 5 49.12 -18.26 12.22
C LEU A 5 47.64 -18.28 12.61
N PRO A 6 47.13 -17.22 13.18
CA PRO A 6 45.68 -17.07 13.42
C PRO A 6 44.95 -16.74 12.12
N LEU A 7 43.90 -17.50 11.82
CA LEU A 7 42.93 -17.21 10.80
C LEU A 7 42.08 -15.99 11.26
N LEU A 8 42.24 -14.85 10.56
CA LEU A 8 41.31 -13.75 10.71
C LEU A 8 40.00 -14.12 10.02
N ALA A 9 38.94 -14.31 10.80
CA ALA A 9 37.58 -14.40 10.26
C ALA A 9 37.11 -12.98 9.87
N LEU A 10 36.97 -12.73 8.59
CA LEU A 10 36.23 -11.55 8.11
C LEU A 10 34.74 -11.76 8.46
N ALA A 11 34.25 -10.95 9.39
CA ALA A 11 32.82 -10.80 9.59
C ALA A 11 32.25 -10.05 8.35
N ALA A 12 31.55 -10.78 7.48
CA ALA A 12 30.72 -10.16 6.47
C ALA A 12 29.59 -9.42 7.17
N CYS A 13 29.54 -8.10 7.05
CA CYS A 13 28.36 -7.30 7.35
C CYS A 13 27.26 -7.76 6.38
N GLY A 14 26.39 -8.65 6.86
CA GLY A 14 25.15 -8.95 6.17
C GLY A 14 24.30 -7.69 6.17
N GLY A 15 24.04 -7.13 4.97
CA GLY A 15 22.99 -6.14 4.83
C GLY A 15 21.68 -6.78 5.29
N ASP A 16 20.92 -6.04 6.09
CA ASP A 16 19.58 -6.44 6.51
C ASP A 16 18.69 -6.53 5.25
N ASP A 17 18.65 -7.72 4.67
CA ASP A 17 17.65 -8.09 3.69
C ASP A 17 16.31 -8.16 4.43
N HIS A 18 15.55 -7.08 4.35
CA HIS A 18 14.19 -7.00 4.88
C HIS A 18 13.17 -7.73 4.01
N SER A 19 13.60 -8.67 3.16
CA SER A 19 12.69 -9.59 2.52
C SER A 19 12.02 -10.42 3.63
N LEU A 20 10.71 -10.24 3.78
CA LEU A 20 9.92 -11.13 4.62
C LEU A 20 10.12 -12.56 4.11
N PRO A 21 10.23 -13.56 5.00
CA PRO A 21 10.34 -14.95 4.56
C PRO A 21 9.20 -15.27 3.60
N PRO A 22 9.41 -16.12 2.59
CA PRO A 22 8.37 -16.55 1.69
C PRO A 22 7.23 -17.13 2.52
N GLU A 23 6.20 -16.35 2.72
CA GLU A 23 4.97 -16.79 3.36
C GLU A 23 4.09 -17.41 2.30
N ASP A 24 3.33 -18.41 2.69
CA ASP A 24 2.35 -19.06 1.82
C ASP A 24 1.30 -18.02 1.38
N PHE A 25 1.47 -17.48 0.19
CA PHE A 25 0.56 -16.52 -0.46
C PHE A 25 -0.63 -17.21 -1.13
N GLY A 26 -1.08 -18.34 -0.59
CA GLY A 26 -2.33 -18.97 -1.00
C GLY A 26 -2.42 -19.39 -2.48
N GLY A 27 -1.31 -19.40 -3.22
CA GLY A 27 -1.27 -19.77 -4.63
C GLY A 27 -1.63 -18.63 -5.60
N CYS A 28 -1.65 -17.37 -5.14
CA CYS A 28 -1.91 -16.18 -5.97
C CYS A 28 -0.63 -15.47 -6.46
N ASP A 29 0.51 -16.15 -6.48
CA ASP A 29 1.81 -15.59 -6.91
C ASP A 29 2.12 -14.22 -6.27
N GLY A 30 1.85 -14.12 -4.96
CA GLY A 30 2.01 -12.86 -4.23
C GLY A 30 3.49 -12.45 -4.11
N ILE A 31 3.76 -11.15 -4.30
CA ILE A 31 5.11 -10.58 -4.19
C ILE A 31 5.03 -9.33 -3.31
N VAL A 32 5.97 -9.19 -2.38
CA VAL A 32 6.19 -7.94 -1.63
C VAL A 32 7.48 -7.31 -2.10
N GLU A 33 7.40 -6.05 -2.52
CA GLU A 33 8.55 -5.29 -2.99
C GLU A 33 8.70 -4.00 -2.18
N ALA A 34 9.95 -3.65 -1.86
CA ALA A 34 10.32 -2.34 -1.37
C ALA A 34 10.65 -1.44 -2.58
N VAL A 35 10.01 -0.28 -2.64
CA VAL A 35 10.29 0.72 -3.68
C VAL A 35 11.46 1.60 -3.23
N PRO A 36 12.41 1.93 -4.11
CA PRO A 36 13.51 2.84 -3.79
C PRO A 36 13.01 4.15 -3.18
N ASN A 37 13.72 4.65 -2.17
CA ASN A 37 13.31 5.87 -1.48
C ASN A 37 13.35 7.08 -2.42
N GLU A 38 12.21 7.73 -2.57
CA GLU A 38 12.03 8.97 -3.32
C GLU A 38 11.42 10.04 -2.40
N ALA A 39 11.76 11.30 -2.65
CA ALA A 39 11.18 12.41 -1.89
C ALA A 39 9.70 12.57 -2.24
N GLY A 40 8.84 12.72 -1.24
CA GLY A 40 7.50 13.23 -1.40
C GLY A 40 7.55 14.68 -1.87
N VAL A 41 7.01 14.96 -3.06
CA VAL A 41 6.98 16.32 -3.62
C VAL A 41 5.55 16.65 -4.04
N HIS A 42 4.99 17.71 -3.49
CA HIS A 42 3.66 18.19 -3.86
C HIS A 42 3.65 18.82 -5.26
N MET A 43 2.83 18.27 -6.13
CA MET A 43 2.63 18.75 -7.50
C MET A 43 1.24 19.36 -7.66
N PRO A 44 1.08 20.33 -8.58
CA PRO A 44 -0.24 20.80 -8.96
C PRO A 44 -1.12 19.67 -9.52
N VAL A 45 -2.42 19.71 -9.21
CA VAL A 45 -3.40 18.74 -9.77
C VAL A 45 -3.36 18.76 -11.29
N GLY A 46 -3.31 17.58 -11.91
CA GLY A 46 -3.23 17.39 -13.36
C GLY A 46 -1.79 17.34 -13.90
N THR A 47 -0.77 17.48 -13.05
CA THR A 47 0.62 17.26 -13.45
C THR A 47 0.83 15.78 -13.79
N HIS A 48 1.44 15.50 -14.94
CA HIS A 48 1.91 14.14 -15.26
C HIS A 48 3.09 13.77 -14.36
N ILE A 49 3.03 12.61 -13.75
CA ILE A 49 4.05 12.11 -12.84
C ILE A 49 4.48 10.72 -13.30
N ASP A 50 5.79 10.55 -13.48
CA ASP A 50 6.40 9.24 -13.74
C ASP A 50 6.91 8.67 -12.40
N TRP A 51 6.38 7.52 -12.00
CA TRP A 51 6.81 6.82 -10.78
C TRP A 51 7.73 5.64 -11.12
N SER A 52 8.60 5.31 -10.17
CA SER A 52 9.54 4.18 -10.28
C SER A 52 8.88 2.81 -10.07
N SER A 53 7.63 2.76 -9.58
CA SER A 53 6.88 1.51 -9.37
C SER A 53 5.49 1.56 -10.00
N ASN A 54 4.93 0.38 -10.30
CA ASN A 54 3.57 0.22 -10.78
C ASN A 54 2.87 -0.94 -10.04
N PRO A 55 1.90 -0.63 -9.12
CA PRO A 55 1.38 0.70 -8.79
C PRO A 55 2.38 1.58 -8.03
N PRO A 56 2.21 2.91 -8.06
CA PRO A 56 3.08 3.82 -7.34
C PRO A 56 2.88 3.75 -5.83
N ALA A 57 3.99 3.78 -5.08
CA ALA A 57 3.99 3.67 -3.63
C ALA A 57 4.73 4.81 -2.91
N ILE A 58 5.38 5.69 -3.65
CA ILE A 58 6.23 6.76 -3.10
C ILE A 58 6.48 7.82 -4.19
N GLY A 59 7.00 8.96 -3.83
CA GLY A 59 7.46 9.99 -4.76
C GLY A 59 6.50 11.16 -4.88
N ALA A 60 6.54 11.86 -6.02
CA ALA A 60 5.73 13.04 -6.27
C ALA A 60 4.22 12.70 -6.28
N HIS A 61 3.40 13.61 -5.76
CA HIS A 61 1.95 13.45 -5.65
C HIS A 61 1.26 14.82 -5.58
N TYR A 62 -0.08 14.85 -5.70
CA TYR A 62 -0.81 16.09 -5.58
C TYR A 62 -0.81 16.63 -4.15
N ALA A 63 -0.89 17.96 -3.98
CA ALA A 63 -0.93 18.61 -2.66
C ALA A 63 -2.22 18.34 -1.87
N THR A 64 -3.15 17.57 -2.43
CA THR A 64 -4.39 17.12 -1.78
C THR A 64 -4.51 15.60 -1.89
N TRP A 65 -5.16 14.96 -0.93
CA TRP A 65 -5.38 13.51 -0.90
C TRP A 65 -6.87 13.17 -0.94
N ALA A 66 -7.18 11.92 -1.28
CA ALA A 66 -8.53 11.43 -1.36
C ALA A 66 -9.13 11.20 0.04
N GLY A 67 -10.44 11.42 0.19
CA GLY A 67 -11.16 11.13 1.42
C GLY A 67 -11.05 9.65 1.81
N TRP A 68 -10.85 9.39 3.11
CA TRP A 68 -10.68 8.06 3.67
C TRP A 68 -11.98 7.25 3.71
N ASP A 69 -11.88 5.96 4.06
CA ASP A 69 -13.00 5.05 4.22
C ASP A 69 -13.90 4.99 2.98
N ARG A 70 -13.29 5.02 1.78
CA ARG A 70 -14.01 5.07 0.52
C ARG A 70 -13.55 4.01 -0.47
N HIS A 71 -14.53 3.57 -1.29
CA HIS A 71 -14.31 2.79 -2.50
C HIS A 71 -14.41 3.70 -3.71
N TYR A 72 -13.33 3.77 -4.50
CA TYR A 72 -13.24 4.57 -5.71
C TYR A 72 -13.17 3.67 -6.94
N GLN A 73 -14.10 3.85 -7.88
CA GLN A 73 -14.04 3.20 -9.20
C GLN A 73 -13.13 3.94 -10.18
N SER A 74 -12.76 5.16 -9.86
CA SER A 74 -11.80 5.97 -10.61
C SER A 74 -11.18 6.98 -9.65
N LEU A 75 -9.87 6.94 -9.53
CA LEU A 75 -9.09 7.88 -8.72
C LEU A 75 -7.72 8.06 -9.38
N ASP A 76 -7.30 9.29 -9.62
CA ASP A 76 -5.95 9.57 -10.09
C ASP A 76 -4.94 9.13 -9.01
N ARG A 77 -3.91 8.42 -9.46
CA ARG A 77 -2.89 7.82 -8.61
C ARG A 77 -2.18 8.83 -7.70
N ALA A 78 -1.98 10.04 -8.19
CA ALA A 78 -1.32 11.11 -7.43
C ALA A 78 -2.09 11.54 -6.18
N TYR A 79 -3.41 11.32 -6.11
CA TYR A 79 -4.17 11.53 -4.87
C TYR A 79 -3.86 10.46 -3.84
N TYR A 80 -3.91 9.18 -4.24
CA TYR A 80 -3.70 8.12 -3.27
C TYR A 80 -2.23 7.99 -2.83
N VAL A 81 -1.25 8.38 -3.64
CA VAL A 81 0.15 8.45 -3.19
C VAL A 81 0.30 9.40 -2.01
N HIS A 82 -0.44 10.52 -1.99
CA HIS A 82 -0.49 11.40 -0.82
C HIS A 82 -1.14 10.72 0.40
N ASN A 83 -2.20 9.93 0.19
CA ASN A 83 -2.77 9.12 1.28
C ASN A 83 -1.72 8.17 1.90
N LEU A 84 -0.81 7.60 1.09
CA LEU A 84 0.27 6.76 1.59
C LEU A 84 1.27 7.55 2.43
N GLU A 85 1.60 8.80 2.05
CA GLU A 85 2.47 9.70 2.82
C GLU A 85 1.93 9.92 4.23
N HIS A 86 0.60 10.04 4.39
CA HIS A 86 -0.07 10.15 5.70
C HIS A 86 -0.19 8.81 6.46
N GLY A 87 0.54 7.78 6.04
CA GLY A 87 0.56 6.48 6.70
C GLY A 87 -0.65 5.60 6.41
N GLY A 88 -1.44 5.92 5.39
CA GLY A 88 -2.57 5.11 4.96
C GLY A 88 -2.18 3.87 4.16
N ILE A 89 -3.18 3.05 3.88
CA ILE A 89 -3.08 1.87 3.01
C ILE A 89 -4.08 2.03 1.86
N VAL A 90 -3.63 1.72 0.65
CA VAL A 90 -4.51 1.68 -0.52
C VAL A 90 -4.57 0.25 -1.04
N LEU A 91 -5.78 -0.29 -1.10
CA LEU A 91 -6.07 -1.61 -1.66
C LEU A 91 -6.55 -1.41 -3.08
N LEU A 92 -5.83 -1.99 -4.04
CA LEU A 92 -6.05 -1.81 -5.45
C LEU A 92 -6.59 -3.08 -6.10
N TYR A 93 -7.41 -2.92 -7.12
CA TYR A 93 -7.83 -4.03 -7.99
C TYR A 93 -7.87 -3.61 -9.46
N ASN A 94 -7.52 -4.56 -10.34
CA ASN A 94 -7.61 -4.43 -11.80
C ASN A 94 -8.45 -5.57 -12.35
N CYS A 95 -9.69 -5.27 -12.70
CA CYS A 95 -10.66 -6.25 -13.18
C CYS A 95 -11.45 -5.69 -14.36
N PRO A 96 -10.92 -5.74 -15.58
CA PRO A 96 -11.58 -5.19 -16.77
C PRO A 96 -12.96 -5.79 -17.04
N GLY A 97 -13.17 -7.05 -16.64
CA GLY A 97 -14.45 -7.76 -16.78
C GLY A 97 -15.38 -7.70 -15.56
N GLY A 98 -14.96 -6.96 -14.52
CA GLY A 98 -15.62 -6.97 -13.21
C GLY A 98 -15.20 -8.15 -12.33
N CYS A 99 -15.08 -7.92 -11.02
CA CYS A 99 -14.73 -8.96 -10.03
C CYS A 99 -15.39 -8.62 -8.67
N PRO A 100 -16.71 -8.74 -8.56
CA PRO A 100 -17.44 -8.33 -7.35
C PRO A 100 -16.94 -9.04 -6.09
N ASP A 101 -16.58 -10.33 -6.18
CA ASP A 101 -16.07 -11.10 -5.04
C ASP A 101 -14.71 -10.60 -4.54
N VAL A 102 -13.82 -10.18 -5.44
CA VAL A 102 -12.53 -9.58 -5.10
C VAL A 102 -12.75 -8.23 -4.44
N VAL A 103 -13.61 -7.39 -5.02
CA VAL A 103 -13.95 -6.08 -4.46
C VAL A 103 -14.53 -6.23 -3.06
N GLU A 104 -15.48 -7.15 -2.85
CA GLU A 104 -16.07 -7.40 -1.54
C GLU A 104 -15.02 -7.89 -0.53
N SER A 105 -14.12 -8.78 -0.94
CA SER A 105 -13.01 -9.23 -0.10
C SER A 105 -12.08 -8.08 0.33
N LEU A 106 -11.77 -7.14 -0.57
CA LEU A 106 -10.98 -5.95 -0.23
C LEU A 106 -11.75 -5.01 0.71
N LEU A 107 -13.04 -4.82 0.50
CA LEU A 107 -13.90 -4.04 1.40
C LEU A 107 -13.95 -4.67 2.79
N ASP A 108 -13.99 -6.01 2.89
CA ASP A 108 -13.96 -6.72 4.17
C ASP A 108 -12.64 -6.54 4.92
N VAL A 109 -11.51 -6.47 4.21
CA VAL A 109 -10.23 -6.11 4.84
C VAL A 109 -10.33 -4.76 5.52
N VAL A 110 -10.93 -3.75 4.87
CA VAL A 110 -11.12 -2.41 5.46
C VAL A 110 -12.12 -2.45 6.62
N ARG A 111 -13.27 -3.08 6.45
CA ARG A 111 -14.34 -3.15 7.48
C ARG A 111 -13.89 -3.85 8.77
N THR A 112 -13.05 -4.88 8.62
CA THR A 112 -12.54 -5.69 9.75
C THR A 112 -11.24 -5.17 10.33
N ALA A 113 -10.63 -4.15 9.71
CA ALA A 113 -9.47 -3.48 10.26
C ALA A 113 -9.79 -2.84 11.61
N LYS A 114 -8.77 -2.79 12.49
CA LYS A 114 -8.93 -2.08 13.77
C LYS A 114 -9.21 -0.61 13.51
N VAL A 115 -10.16 -0.06 14.27
CA VAL A 115 -10.40 1.39 14.31
C VAL A 115 -9.12 2.09 14.76
N ASP A 116 -8.74 3.14 14.05
CA ASP A 116 -7.59 3.97 14.42
C ASP A 116 -8.01 4.95 15.53
N THR A 117 -7.75 4.56 16.77
CA THR A 117 -8.10 5.38 17.94
C THR A 117 -7.35 6.71 18.00
N THR A 118 -6.29 6.90 17.21
CA THR A 118 -5.59 8.20 17.12
C THR A 118 -6.34 9.17 16.19
N CYS A 119 -7.21 8.65 15.33
CA CYS A 119 -8.04 9.41 14.40
C CYS A 119 -9.52 9.43 14.80
N GLU A 120 -9.83 9.13 16.08
CA GLU A 120 -11.20 9.06 16.57
C GLU A 120 -11.99 10.35 16.30
N GLY A 121 -13.21 10.20 15.81
CA GLY A 121 -14.07 11.33 15.44
C GLY A 121 -13.77 11.98 14.10
N VAL A 122 -12.71 11.56 13.38
CA VAL A 122 -12.37 12.04 12.04
C VAL A 122 -12.60 10.93 11.02
N VAL A 123 -11.88 9.82 11.13
CA VAL A 123 -12.01 8.65 10.24
C VAL A 123 -11.91 7.37 11.05
N LYS A 124 -12.50 6.27 10.58
CA LYS A 124 -12.41 4.97 11.27
C LYS A 124 -11.06 4.32 11.06
N ASN A 125 -10.56 4.39 9.82
CA ASN A 125 -9.19 4.02 9.49
C ASN A 125 -8.74 4.78 8.23
N ARG A 126 -7.44 4.79 7.98
CA ARG A 126 -6.86 5.46 6.82
C ARG A 126 -6.62 4.45 5.70
N MET A 127 -7.71 3.89 5.18
CA MET A 127 -7.68 2.93 4.08
C MET A 127 -8.62 3.34 2.95
N LEU A 128 -8.22 2.98 1.72
CA LEU A 128 -9.01 3.15 0.51
C LEU A 128 -9.08 1.83 -0.24
N VAL A 129 -10.17 1.60 -0.96
CA VAL A 129 -10.27 0.59 -2.01
C VAL A 129 -10.41 1.30 -3.34
N VAL A 130 -9.56 1.02 -4.33
CA VAL A 130 -9.50 1.76 -5.58
C VAL A 130 -9.38 0.80 -6.76
N GLN A 131 -10.21 1.02 -7.80
CA GLN A 131 -9.98 0.38 -9.10
C GLN A 131 -8.81 1.08 -9.80
N ASP A 132 -7.79 0.30 -10.17
CA ASP A 132 -6.62 0.82 -10.89
C ASP A 132 -6.35 0.02 -12.17
N PRO A 133 -6.94 0.43 -13.29
CA PRO A 133 -6.77 -0.27 -14.58
C PRO A 133 -5.37 -0.10 -15.19
N LEU A 134 -4.50 0.71 -14.59
CA LEU A 134 -3.13 0.92 -15.06
C LEU A 134 -2.12 -0.04 -14.40
N MET A 135 -2.56 -0.91 -13.49
CA MET A 135 -1.72 -1.99 -12.98
C MET A 135 -1.35 -2.97 -14.12
N PRO A 136 -0.23 -3.71 -14.01
CA PRO A 136 0.10 -4.78 -14.95
C PRO A 136 -1.07 -5.76 -15.12
N ALA A 137 -1.26 -6.30 -16.33
CA ALA A 137 -2.42 -7.13 -16.64
C ALA A 137 -2.49 -8.44 -15.83
N GLU A 138 -1.33 -8.94 -15.40
CA GLU A 138 -1.18 -10.12 -14.55
C GLU A 138 -1.48 -9.85 -13.08
N VAL A 139 -1.51 -8.58 -12.65
CA VAL A 139 -1.81 -8.17 -11.28
C VAL A 139 -3.30 -7.87 -11.15
N GLN A 140 -4.02 -8.73 -10.44
CA GLN A 140 -5.43 -8.49 -10.13
C GLN A 140 -5.62 -7.65 -8.87
N VAL A 141 -4.77 -7.87 -7.85
CA VAL A 141 -4.87 -7.22 -6.54
C VAL A 141 -3.52 -6.66 -6.14
N ALA A 142 -3.53 -5.46 -5.54
CA ALA A 142 -2.37 -4.92 -4.87
C ALA A 142 -2.76 -4.26 -3.54
N ALA A 143 -1.81 -4.24 -2.60
CA ALA A 143 -1.90 -3.43 -1.39
C ALA A 143 -0.65 -2.54 -1.32
N VAL A 144 -0.87 -1.25 -1.12
CA VAL A 144 0.21 -0.26 -1.20
C VAL A 144 0.29 0.50 0.12
N ALA A 145 1.51 0.66 0.60
CA ALA A 145 1.91 1.54 1.68
C ALA A 145 3.07 2.39 1.22
N TRP A 146 3.41 3.46 1.93
CA TRP A 146 4.55 4.30 1.56
C TRP A 146 5.84 3.47 1.43
N GLY A 147 6.43 3.48 0.23
CA GLY A 147 7.66 2.76 -0.09
C GLY A 147 7.54 1.24 -0.20
N GLN A 148 6.34 0.66 -0.16
CA GLN A 148 6.15 -0.78 -0.26
C GLN A 148 4.88 -1.16 -1.02
N VAL A 149 4.99 -2.21 -1.81
CA VAL A 149 3.89 -2.75 -2.63
C VAL A 149 3.78 -4.25 -2.41
N TYR A 150 2.57 -4.74 -2.23
CA TYR A 150 2.21 -6.14 -2.40
C TYR A 150 1.38 -6.27 -3.67
N THR A 151 1.70 -7.23 -4.54
CA THR A 151 0.94 -7.56 -5.74
C THR A 151 0.61 -9.03 -5.79
N ALA A 152 -0.54 -9.39 -6.37
CA ALA A 152 -0.96 -10.77 -6.56
C ALA A 152 -1.85 -10.95 -7.80
N SER A 153 -1.84 -12.15 -8.39
CA SER A 153 -2.69 -12.52 -9.53
C SER A 153 -4.14 -12.82 -9.15
N CYS A 154 -4.46 -12.94 -7.86
CA CYS A 154 -5.81 -13.08 -7.31
C CYS A 154 -5.87 -12.54 -5.87
N PHE A 155 -7.07 -12.49 -5.27
CA PHE A 155 -7.18 -12.09 -3.87
C PHE A 155 -6.56 -13.14 -2.95
N ASP A 156 -5.68 -12.69 -2.05
CA ASP A 156 -5.02 -13.49 -1.04
C ASP A 156 -5.19 -12.85 0.34
N PRO A 157 -5.47 -13.61 1.42
CA PRO A 157 -5.58 -13.08 2.78
C PRO A 157 -4.34 -12.32 3.28
N TYR A 158 -3.19 -12.46 2.63
CA TYR A 158 -1.99 -11.69 2.95
C TYR A 158 -2.20 -10.17 2.79
N VAL A 159 -3.12 -9.73 1.93
CA VAL A 159 -3.53 -8.32 1.81
C VAL A 159 -3.86 -7.72 3.17
N ALA A 160 -4.63 -8.44 4.00
CA ALA A 160 -4.98 -7.99 5.35
C ALA A 160 -3.77 -7.96 6.29
N LYS A 161 -2.82 -8.89 6.14
CA LYS A 161 -1.57 -8.89 6.91
C LYS A 161 -0.68 -7.73 6.50
N PHE A 162 -0.50 -7.51 5.20
CA PHE A 162 0.24 -6.37 4.66
C PHE A 162 -0.34 -5.07 5.21
N ALA A 163 -1.65 -4.86 5.08
CA ALA A 163 -2.32 -3.68 5.59
C ALA A 163 -2.02 -3.44 7.08
N ARG A 164 -2.22 -4.46 7.95
CA ARG A 164 -1.96 -4.32 9.38
C ARG A 164 -0.51 -4.00 9.74
N THR A 165 0.46 -4.57 9.01
CA THR A 165 1.88 -4.42 9.35
C THR A 165 2.49 -3.15 8.78
N ARG A 166 1.86 -2.54 7.78
CA ARG A 166 2.33 -1.33 7.09
C ARG A 166 1.52 -0.08 7.43
N TYR A 167 0.40 -0.23 8.11
CA TYR A 167 -0.42 0.89 8.57
C TYR A 167 0.37 1.84 9.45
N ARG A 168 0.24 3.15 9.23
CA ARG A 168 0.97 4.23 9.92
C ARG A 168 2.50 4.17 9.74
N ARG A 169 2.96 3.70 8.57
CA ARG A 169 4.38 3.65 8.22
C ARG A 169 4.80 4.73 7.21
N GLY A 170 3.92 5.68 6.92
CA GLY A 170 4.26 6.87 6.13
C GLY A 170 5.19 7.83 6.88
N PRO A 171 5.82 8.78 6.17
CA PRO A 171 6.64 9.83 6.78
C PRO A 171 5.81 10.80 7.64
N GLU A 172 4.51 10.90 7.37
CA GLU A 172 3.56 11.69 8.13
C GLU A 172 2.49 10.79 8.75
N ASP A 173 2.03 11.11 9.96
CA ASP A 173 0.98 10.36 10.67
C ASP A 173 -0.21 11.30 10.94
N LEU A 174 -0.92 11.70 9.86
CA LEU A 174 -1.98 12.68 9.90
C LEU A 174 -3.36 12.04 9.80
N CYS A 175 -4.28 12.49 10.64
CA CYS A 175 -5.68 12.02 10.70
C CYS A 175 -6.67 12.88 9.92
N ASN A 176 -6.24 13.94 9.27
CA ASN A 176 -7.14 14.81 8.52
C ASN A 176 -7.86 14.01 7.43
N ASP A 177 -9.18 14.20 7.30
CA ASP A 177 -9.91 13.63 6.16
C ASP A 177 -9.46 14.32 4.87
N GLY A 178 -9.46 13.57 3.78
CA GLY A 178 -9.11 14.09 2.47
C GLY A 178 -10.26 14.80 1.79
N VAL A 179 -10.02 15.21 0.54
CA VAL A 179 -11.06 15.83 -0.28
C VAL A 179 -12.12 14.78 -0.66
N PRO A 180 -13.42 15.04 -0.43
CA PRO A 180 -14.48 14.13 -0.83
C PRO A 180 -14.58 14.08 -2.36
N MET A 181 -13.94 13.12 -2.98
CA MET A 181 -14.10 12.80 -4.39
C MET A 181 -15.28 11.86 -4.59
N SER A 182 -15.71 11.66 -5.85
CA SER A 182 -16.82 10.77 -6.20
C SER A 182 -16.49 9.30 -5.94
N GLY A 183 -16.49 8.91 -4.68
CA GLY A 183 -16.30 7.54 -4.19
C GLY A 183 -17.40 7.16 -3.20
N ALA A 184 -17.81 5.89 -3.20
CA ALA A 184 -18.78 5.38 -2.24
C ALA A 184 -18.13 5.23 -0.86
N LEU A 185 -18.82 5.67 0.20
CA LEU A 185 -18.41 5.39 1.57
C LEU A 185 -18.46 3.88 1.84
N ILE A 186 -17.44 3.39 2.55
CA ILE A 186 -17.44 2.02 3.05
C ILE A 186 -18.31 1.98 4.31
N SER A 187 -19.33 1.12 4.31
CA SER A 187 -20.14 0.89 5.50
C SER A 187 -19.39 -0.02 6.47
N PHE A 188 -19.25 0.43 7.71
CA PHE A 188 -18.68 -0.38 8.80
C PHE A 188 -19.81 -1.02 9.59
N PRO A 189 -19.63 -2.26 10.10
CA PRO A 189 -20.59 -2.84 11.05
C PRO A 189 -20.62 -2.00 12.34
N GLU A 190 -21.83 -1.90 12.94
CA GLU A 190 -22.04 -1.23 14.23
C GLU A 190 -21.46 -2.05 15.39
#